data_8639f8e0a8ee909ae8761a592d6fb529
#
_entry.id   8639f8e0a8ee909ae8761a592d6fb529
#
_cell.length_a   1.000
_cell.length_b   1.000
_cell.length_c   1.000
_cell.angle_alpha   90.00
_cell.angle_beta   90.00
_cell.angle_gamma   90.00
#
_symmetry.space_group_name_H-M   'P 1'
#
loop_
_entity.id
_entity.type
_entity.pdbx_description
1 polymer ?
#
loop_
_entity_poly.entity_id
_entity_poly.type
_entity_poly.pdbx_seq_one_letter_code
_entity_poly.pdbx_strand_id
1 'polypeptide(L)'
;MRIRLGDPEAAQQILDQAIEALPAEAAKQRACYLADQATVHANAGEVERACQLGIEALQILSEVEYATGVQRVRDLRMRLRPHRQHPAVAELTEQLLLVS
;
A
#
# COMPACT_ATOMS: atom_id res chain seq x y z
N MET A 1 10.67 16.16 -12.66
CA MET A 1 11.56 15.46 -11.72
C MET A 1 11.60 13.97 -12.05
N ARG A 2 12.79 13.40 -12.11
CA ARG A 2 12.95 11.97 -12.38
C ARG A 2 13.03 11.19 -11.07
N ILE A 3 12.19 10.19 -10.93
CA ILE A 3 12.32 9.24 -9.82
C ILE A 3 13.36 8.20 -10.23
N ARG A 4 14.39 8.03 -9.44
CA ARG A 4 15.32 6.93 -9.63
C ARG A 4 14.70 5.65 -9.12
N LEU A 5 14.89 4.55 -9.85
CA LEU A 5 14.56 3.24 -9.36
C LEU A 5 15.32 3.02 -8.05
N GLY A 6 14.58 2.75 -6.98
CA GLY A 6 15.18 2.52 -5.67
C GLY A 6 15.38 3.76 -4.81
N ASP A 7 14.89 4.95 -5.25
CA ASP A 7 14.88 6.13 -4.39
C ASP A 7 13.53 6.21 -3.64
N PRO A 8 13.45 5.68 -2.40
CA PRO A 8 12.18 5.62 -1.69
C PRO A 8 11.68 7.00 -1.24
N GLU A 9 12.58 7.93 -0.94
CA GLU A 9 12.18 9.28 -0.52
C GLU A 9 11.50 10.05 -1.63
N ALA A 10 12.09 10.07 -2.83
CA ALA A 10 11.52 10.77 -3.97
C ALA A 10 10.18 10.15 -4.37
N ALA A 11 10.09 8.82 -4.40
CA ALA A 11 8.85 8.12 -4.70
C ALA A 11 7.78 8.42 -3.66
N GLN A 12 8.15 8.47 -2.37
CA GLN A 12 7.22 8.76 -1.28
C GLN A 12 6.66 10.17 -1.40
N GLN A 13 7.50 11.16 -1.69
CA GLN A 13 7.06 12.55 -1.84
C GLN A 13 6.05 12.70 -2.97
N ILE A 14 6.31 12.05 -4.11
CA ILE A 14 5.41 12.13 -5.26
C ILE A 14 4.07 11.46 -4.93
N LEU A 15 4.09 10.31 -4.27
CA LEU A 15 2.87 9.62 -3.87
C LEU A 15 2.07 10.43 -2.83
N ASP A 16 2.74 11.06 -1.87
CA ASP A 16 2.08 11.92 -0.89
C ASP A 16 1.36 13.08 -1.57
N GLN A 17 2.03 13.74 -2.52
CA GLN A 17 1.44 14.85 -3.26
C GLN A 17 0.24 14.37 -4.10
N ALA A 18 0.35 13.20 -4.73
CA ALA A 18 -0.72 12.63 -5.53
C ALA A 18 -1.95 12.34 -4.67
N ILE A 19 -1.76 11.79 -3.49
CA ILE A 19 -2.85 11.47 -2.56
C ILE A 19 -3.56 12.74 -2.10
N GLU A 20 -2.80 13.78 -1.74
CA GLU A 20 -3.36 15.06 -1.30
C GLU A 20 -4.17 15.75 -2.39
N ALA A 21 -3.78 15.57 -3.65
CA ALA A 21 -4.45 16.19 -4.79
C ALA A 21 -5.73 15.45 -5.19
N LEU A 22 -5.98 14.22 -4.68
CA LEU A 22 -7.15 13.45 -5.07
C LEU A 22 -8.43 13.99 -4.43
N PRO A 23 -9.53 14.05 -5.20
CA PRO A 23 -10.84 14.33 -4.63
C PRO A 23 -11.24 13.23 -3.64
N ALA A 24 -12.09 13.59 -2.67
CA ALA A 24 -12.51 12.62 -1.65
C ALA A 24 -13.25 11.43 -2.26
N GLU A 25 -13.96 11.64 -3.38
CA GLU A 25 -14.72 10.58 -4.06
C GLU A 25 -13.85 9.66 -4.93
N ALA A 26 -12.57 9.97 -5.10
CA ALA A 26 -11.66 9.14 -5.88
C ALA A 26 -11.05 8.02 -5.01
N ALA A 27 -11.91 7.27 -4.33
CA ALA A 27 -11.48 6.26 -3.35
C ALA A 27 -10.65 5.14 -3.96
N LYS A 28 -10.99 4.69 -5.18
CA LYS A 28 -10.25 3.61 -5.86
C LYS A 28 -8.80 4.00 -6.12
N GLN A 29 -8.61 5.24 -6.61
CA GLN A 29 -7.27 5.75 -6.89
C GLN A 29 -6.48 5.96 -5.61
N ARG A 30 -7.14 6.44 -4.56
CA ARG A 30 -6.51 6.62 -3.25
C ARG A 30 -6.01 5.28 -2.71
N ALA A 31 -6.82 4.23 -2.79
CA ALA A 31 -6.40 2.91 -2.36
C ALA A 31 -5.17 2.41 -3.13
N CYS A 32 -5.13 2.62 -4.45
CA CYS A 32 -3.98 2.26 -5.27
C CYS A 32 -2.72 3.03 -4.87
N TYR A 33 -2.84 4.33 -4.64
CA TYR A 33 -1.69 5.13 -4.22
C TYR A 33 -1.18 4.72 -2.83
N LEU A 34 -2.08 4.41 -1.91
CA LEU A 34 -1.68 3.91 -0.59
C LEU A 34 -0.93 2.58 -0.71
N ALA A 35 -1.39 1.68 -1.57
CA ALA A 35 -0.70 0.42 -1.82
C ALA A 35 0.69 0.64 -2.43
N ASP A 36 0.80 1.57 -3.37
CA ASP A 36 2.09 1.90 -3.99
C ASP A 36 3.04 2.55 -2.98
N GLN A 37 2.53 3.43 -2.14
CA GLN A 37 3.27 4.02 -1.02
C GLN A 37 3.79 2.94 -0.08
N ALA A 38 2.91 2.00 0.26
CA ALA A 38 3.28 0.87 1.12
C ALA A 38 4.41 0.05 0.50
N THR A 39 4.38 -0.16 -0.82
CA THR A 39 5.43 -0.88 -1.54
C THR A 39 6.76 -0.14 -1.45
N VAL A 40 6.76 1.19 -1.56
CA VAL A 40 7.97 2.00 -1.39
C VAL A 40 8.57 1.78 -0.01
N HIS A 41 7.76 1.80 1.04
CA HIS A 41 8.24 1.56 2.40
C HIS A 41 8.73 0.13 2.59
N ALA A 42 8.04 -0.85 2.00
CA ALA A 42 8.48 -2.26 2.04
C ALA A 42 9.86 -2.43 1.41
N ASN A 43 10.09 -1.79 0.27
CA ASN A 43 11.38 -1.85 -0.41
C ASN A 43 12.49 -1.17 0.39
N ALA A 44 12.14 -0.22 1.25
CA ALA A 44 13.09 0.44 2.15
C ALA A 44 13.30 -0.31 3.47
N GLY A 45 12.64 -1.44 3.66
CA GLY A 45 12.73 -2.23 4.89
C GLY A 45 11.86 -1.73 6.03
N GLU A 46 10.98 -0.77 5.77
CA GLU A 46 10.08 -0.19 6.76
C GLU A 46 8.78 -1.00 6.83
N VAL A 47 8.87 -2.18 7.43
CA VAL A 47 7.81 -3.20 7.42
C VAL A 47 6.53 -2.70 8.10
N GLU A 48 6.64 -2.09 9.28
CA GLU A 48 5.46 -1.61 10.01
C GLU A 48 4.69 -0.55 9.23
N ARG A 49 5.41 0.42 8.68
CA ARG A 49 4.80 1.49 7.92
C ARG A 49 4.14 0.96 6.65
N ALA A 50 4.81 0.04 5.97
CA ALA A 50 4.26 -0.61 4.78
C ALA A 50 2.94 -1.32 5.10
N CYS A 51 2.89 -2.04 6.21
CA CYS A 51 1.68 -2.76 6.62
C CYS A 51 0.55 -1.81 7.00
N GLN A 52 0.86 -0.71 7.70
CA GLN A 52 -0.14 0.31 8.04
C GLN A 52 -0.80 0.88 6.79
N LEU A 53 0.00 1.25 5.82
CA LEU A 53 -0.51 1.83 4.56
C LEU A 53 -1.31 0.79 3.77
N GLY A 54 -0.86 -0.46 3.75
CA GLY A 54 -1.59 -1.55 3.11
C GLY A 54 -2.95 -1.77 3.75
N ILE A 55 -3.04 -1.73 5.08
CA ILE A 55 -4.30 -1.88 5.81
C ILE A 55 -5.22 -0.69 5.53
N GLU A 56 -4.70 0.52 5.48
CA GLU A 56 -5.50 1.69 5.10
C GLU A 56 -6.11 1.52 3.70
N ALA A 57 -5.32 1.01 2.75
CA ALA A 57 -5.82 0.73 1.42
C ALA A 57 -6.95 -0.31 1.46
N LEU A 58 -6.79 -1.36 2.26
CA LEU A 58 -7.81 -2.40 2.38
C LEU A 58 -9.09 -1.89 3.04
N GLN A 59 -9.00 -0.94 3.97
CA GLN A 59 -10.18 -0.31 4.57
C GLN A 59 -11.02 0.40 3.50
N ILE A 60 -10.37 1.09 2.58
CA ILE A 60 -11.08 1.71 1.46
C ILE A 60 -11.68 0.64 0.55
N LEU A 61 -10.92 -0.40 0.25
CA LEU A 61 -11.35 -1.46 -0.67
C LEU A 61 -12.43 -2.37 -0.07
N SER A 62 -12.62 -2.35 1.24
CA SER A 62 -13.74 -3.07 1.86
C SER A 62 -15.08 -2.41 1.57
N GLU A 63 -15.08 -1.11 1.28
CA GLU A 63 -16.28 -0.33 0.96
C GLU A 63 -16.48 -0.17 -0.54
N VAL A 64 -15.40 -0.20 -1.31
CA VAL A 64 -15.41 0.02 -2.77
C VAL A 64 -14.78 -1.19 -3.44
N GLU A 65 -15.55 -1.97 -4.15
CA GLU A 65 -15.04 -3.13 -4.88
C GLU A 65 -14.14 -2.68 -6.02
N TYR A 66 -12.86 -3.03 -5.94
CA TYR A 66 -11.89 -2.71 -6.97
C TYR A 66 -10.76 -3.73 -6.98
N ALA A 67 -10.89 -4.72 -7.86
CA ALA A 67 -9.97 -5.85 -7.93
C ALA A 67 -8.52 -5.44 -8.15
N THR A 68 -8.29 -4.39 -8.95
CA THR A 68 -6.93 -3.88 -9.22
C THR A 68 -6.26 -3.39 -7.93
N GLY A 69 -7.01 -2.69 -7.08
CA GLY A 69 -6.49 -2.22 -5.79
C GLY A 69 -6.15 -3.38 -4.86
N VAL A 70 -7.03 -4.38 -4.80
CA VAL A 70 -6.78 -5.58 -3.98
C VAL A 70 -5.54 -6.32 -4.49
N GLN A 71 -5.37 -6.41 -5.80
CA GLN A 71 -4.20 -7.06 -6.39
C GLN A 71 -2.91 -6.34 -6.02
N ARG A 72 -2.91 -5.01 -5.97
CA ARG A 72 -1.74 -4.25 -5.55
C ARG A 72 -1.37 -4.53 -4.10
N VAL A 73 -2.35 -4.70 -3.22
CA VAL A 73 -2.08 -5.06 -1.82
C VAL A 73 -1.56 -6.50 -1.72
N ARG A 74 -2.05 -7.41 -2.55
CA ARG A 74 -1.51 -8.78 -2.63
C ARG A 74 -0.05 -8.76 -3.07
N ASP A 75 0.29 -7.93 -4.05
CA ASP A 75 1.67 -7.79 -4.52
C ASP A 75 2.56 -7.22 -3.41
N LEU A 76 2.07 -6.25 -2.64
CA LEU A 76 2.74 -5.74 -1.46
C LEU A 76 3.01 -6.88 -0.46
N ARG A 77 2.00 -7.70 -0.19
CA ARG A 77 2.12 -8.82 0.75
C ARG A 77 3.20 -9.80 0.28
N MET A 78 3.30 -10.05 -1.02
CA MET A 78 4.35 -10.90 -1.59
C MET A 78 5.74 -10.32 -1.33
N ARG A 79 5.91 -9.02 -1.46
CA ARG A 79 7.19 -8.36 -1.17
C ARG A 79 7.57 -8.44 0.29
N LEU A 80 6.59 -8.55 1.19
CA LEU A 80 6.80 -8.66 2.63
C LEU A 80 7.00 -10.12 3.09
N ARG A 81 7.01 -11.06 2.17
CA ARG A 81 7.18 -12.49 2.49
C ARG A 81 8.40 -12.80 3.37
N PRO A 82 9.57 -12.15 3.16
CA PRO A 82 10.72 -12.38 4.06
C PRO A 82 10.44 -11.97 5.50
N HIS A 83 9.44 -11.12 5.73
CA HIS A 83 9.05 -10.62 7.05
C HIS A 83 7.74 -11.22 7.55
N ARG A 84 7.35 -12.39 7.01
CA ARG A 84 6.03 -12.98 7.27
C ARG A 84 5.74 -13.29 8.74
N GLN A 85 6.78 -13.38 9.56
CA GLN A 85 6.62 -13.62 10.99
C GLN A 85 6.42 -12.33 11.80
N HIS A 86 6.61 -11.18 11.16
CA HIS A 86 6.38 -9.90 11.83
C HIS A 86 4.89 -9.71 12.10
N PRO A 87 4.49 -9.30 13.33
CA PRO A 87 3.07 -9.14 13.67
C PRO A 87 2.30 -8.24 12.72
N ALA A 88 2.92 -7.17 12.21
CA ALA A 88 2.28 -6.26 11.27
C ALA A 88 1.94 -6.97 9.95
N VAL A 89 2.81 -7.86 9.47
CA VAL A 89 2.56 -8.63 8.25
C VAL A 89 1.43 -9.63 8.47
N ALA A 90 1.38 -10.25 9.64
CA ALA A 90 0.29 -11.16 9.99
C ALA A 90 -1.06 -10.44 9.98
N GLU A 91 -1.11 -9.23 10.55
CA GLU A 91 -2.32 -8.40 10.55
C GLU A 91 -2.74 -8.01 9.13
N LEU A 92 -1.80 -7.57 8.30
CA LEU A 92 -2.07 -7.26 6.90
C LEU A 92 -2.65 -8.48 6.17
N THR A 93 -2.10 -9.66 6.41
CA THR A 93 -2.56 -10.91 5.80
C THR A 93 -4.00 -11.21 6.20
N GLU A 94 -4.34 -11.05 7.48
CA GLU A 94 -5.71 -11.26 7.97
C GLU A 94 -6.69 -10.30 7.30
N GLN A 95 -6.34 -9.01 7.24
CA GLN A 95 -7.19 -8.01 6.61
C GLN A 95 -7.37 -8.29 5.12
N LEU A 96 -6.32 -8.75 4.46
CA LEU A 96 -6.39 -9.09 3.04
C LEU A 96 -7.36 -10.27 2.79
N LEU A 97 -7.38 -11.25 3.68
CA LEU A 97 -8.31 -12.38 3.58
C LEU A 97 -9.76 -11.95 3.72
N LEU A 98 -10.03 -10.89 4.48
CA LEU A 98 -11.40 -10.39 4.68
C LEU A 98 -11.98 -9.72 3.44
N VAL A 99 -11.14 -9.20 2.55
CA VAL A 99 -11.60 -8.49 1.34
C VAL A 99 -11.45 -9.30 0.07
N SER A 100 -10.82 -10.45 0.12
CA SER A 100 -10.57 -11.27 -1.07
C SER A 100 -11.49 -12.47 -1.19
#